data_23bb72f092bf430cc0747c3e35848059
#
_entry.id   23bb72f092bf430cc0747c3e35848059
#
_cell.length_a   1.000
_cell.length_b   1.000
_cell.length_c   1.000
_cell.angle_alpha   90.00
_cell.angle_beta   90.00
_cell.angle_gamma   90.00
#
_symmetry.space_group_name_H-M   'P 1'
#
loop_
_entity.id
_entity.type
_entity.pdbx_description
1 polymer ?
#
loop_
_entity_poly.entity_id
_entity_poly.type
_entity_poly.pdbx_seq_one_letter_code
_entity_poly.pdbx_strand_id
1 'polypeptide(L)'
;MNQSDLWDQLILLPNYLGHHLLLSLSALLAGIVVCLPLAILVTRVRSLQWPVLSFASVAQTIPGIALLALMVPLLGQIGFLPAFIALILYSMLPILRNTVTGIMGLAPEIIEAALGLGMTSGQRLIRVELPLASPVIIAGIRT
;
A
#
# COMPACT_ATOMS: atom_id res chain seq x y z
N MET A 1 -22.90 32.22 -5.94
CA MET A 1 -22.94 30.87 -6.56
C MET A 1 -24.34 30.73 -7.10
N ASN A 2 -24.50 30.71 -8.42
CA ASN A 2 -25.83 30.71 -9.06
C ASN A 2 -26.41 29.30 -9.03
N GLN A 3 -27.74 29.16 -8.96
CA GLN A 3 -28.38 27.83 -8.96
C GLN A 3 -28.06 27.01 -10.23
N SER A 4 -27.88 27.66 -11.37
CA SER A 4 -27.44 27.02 -12.63
C SER A 4 -26.08 26.33 -12.50
N ASP A 5 -25.11 26.95 -11.80
CA ASP A 5 -23.75 26.41 -11.63
C ASP A 5 -23.77 25.13 -10.77
N LEU A 6 -24.69 25.04 -9.82
CA LEU A 6 -24.85 23.83 -8.97
C LEU A 6 -25.42 22.64 -9.76
N TRP A 7 -26.41 22.89 -10.63
CA TRP A 7 -26.97 21.81 -11.46
C TRP A 7 -25.95 21.28 -12.46
N ASP A 8 -25.17 22.14 -13.10
CA ASP A 8 -24.12 21.74 -14.03
C ASP A 8 -23.05 20.93 -13.34
N GLN A 9 -22.65 21.29 -12.12
CA GLN A 9 -21.70 20.51 -11.33
C GLN A 9 -22.24 19.17 -10.86
N LEU A 10 -23.53 19.09 -10.51
CA LEU A 10 -24.16 17.82 -10.13
C LEU A 10 -24.26 16.85 -11.31
N ILE A 11 -24.47 17.34 -12.52
CA ILE A 11 -24.50 16.50 -13.72
C ILE A 11 -23.10 15.94 -14.03
N LEU A 12 -22.03 16.68 -13.75
CA LEU A 12 -20.64 16.27 -13.96
C LEU A 12 -20.11 15.36 -12.83
N LEU A 13 -20.77 15.35 -11.66
CA LEU A 13 -20.34 14.62 -10.48
C LEU A 13 -20.06 13.12 -10.74
N PRO A 14 -20.91 12.36 -11.45
CA PRO A 14 -20.65 10.94 -11.72
C PRO A 14 -19.35 10.71 -12.50
N ASN A 15 -19.04 11.61 -13.44
CA ASN A 15 -17.82 11.53 -14.23
C ASN A 15 -16.57 11.79 -13.36
N TYR A 16 -16.60 12.82 -12.52
CA TYR A 16 -15.51 13.09 -11.56
C TYR A 16 -15.32 11.96 -10.58
N LEU A 17 -16.41 11.39 -10.04
CA LEU A 17 -16.35 10.23 -9.16
C LEU A 17 -15.75 9.01 -9.85
N GLY A 18 -16.13 8.76 -11.11
CA GLY A 18 -15.58 7.66 -11.91
C GLY A 18 -14.06 7.76 -12.08
N HIS A 19 -13.57 8.94 -12.45
CA HIS A 19 -12.13 9.17 -12.59
C HIS A 19 -11.39 9.08 -11.26
N HIS A 20 -11.99 9.60 -10.18
CA HIS A 20 -11.40 9.52 -8.84
C HIS A 20 -11.33 8.07 -8.34
N LEU A 21 -12.37 7.28 -8.52
CA LEU A 21 -12.40 5.87 -8.16
C LEU A 21 -11.38 5.06 -9.00
N LEU A 22 -11.31 5.32 -10.30
CA LEU A 22 -10.32 4.68 -11.17
C LEU A 22 -8.90 4.96 -10.68
N LEU A 23 -8.58 6.22 -10.40
CA LEU A 23 -7.27 6.63 -9.90
C LEU A 23 -6.94 5.97 -8.55
N SER A 24 -7.84 6.07 -7.57
CA SER A 24 -7.59 5.58 -6.22
C SER A 24 -7.52 4.05 -6.16
N LEU A 25 -8.43 3.34 -6.85
CA LEU A 25 -8.42 1.88 -6.86
C LEU A 25 -7.22 1.32 -7.64
N SER A 26 -6.87 1.93 -8.78
CA SER A 26 -5.70 1.50 -9.55
C SER A 26 -4.41 1.75 -8.77
N ALA A 27 -4.27 2.89 -8.09
CA ALA A 27 -3.11 3.20 -7.27
C ALA A 27 -3.01 2.25 -6.06
N LEU A 28 -4.13 1.94 -5.40
CA LEU A 28 -4.17 0.99 -4.29
C LEU A 28 -3.79 -0.42 -4.75
N LEU A 29 -4.34 -0.89 -5.85
CA LEU A 29 -4.00 -2.20 -6.42
C LEU A 29 -2.51 -2.28 -6.79
N ALA A 30 -1.97 -1.25 -7.45
CA ALA A 30 -0.56 -1.17 -7.77
C ALA A 30 0.30 -1.15 -6.50
N GLY A 31 -0.09 -0.39 -5.48
CA GLY A 31 0.55 -0.36 -4.17
C GLY A 31 0.59 -1.75 -3.52
N ILE A 32 -0.53 -2.47 -3.51
CA ILE A 32 -0.61 -3.84 -2.97
C ILE A 32 0.32 -4.78 -3.74
N VAL A 33 0.24 -4.77 -5.08
CA VAL A 33 1.04 -5.65 -5.95
C VAL A 33 2.54 -5.43 -5.77
N VAL A 34 2.97 -4.20 -5.51
CA VAL A 34 4.39 -3.87 -5.28
C VAL A 34 4.78 -4.10 -3.82
N CYS A 35 3.99 -3.58 -2.88
CA CYS A 35 4.40 -3.54 -1.47
C CYS A 35 4.24 -4.88 -0.77
N LEU A 36 3.24 -5.71 -1.13
CA LEU A 36 3.03 -6.99 -0.47
C LEU A 36 4.20 -7.97 -0.71
N PRO A 37 4.64 -8.22 -1.96
CA PRO A 37 5.82 -9.03 -2.20
C PRO A 37 7.11 -8.45 -1.59
N LEU A 38 7.26 -7.11 -1.64
CA LEU A 38 8.40 -6.43 -1.03
C LEU A 38 8.42 -6.61 0.49
N ALA A 39 7.26 -6.48 1.15
CA ALA A 39 7.14 -6.72 2.59
C ALA A 39 7.47 -8.17 2.96
N ILE A 40 6.99 -9.15 2.18
CA ILE A 40 7.34 -10.56 2.38
C ILE A 40 8.85 -10.77 2.24
N LEU A 41 9.47 -10.18 1.22
CA LEU A 41 10.93 -10.25 1.04
C LEU A 41 11.68 -9.66 2.24
N VAL A 42 11.22 -8.51 2.74
CA VAL A 42 11.79 -7.82 3.91
C VAL A 42 11.71 -8.69 5.18
N THR A 43 10.66 -9.50 5.34
CA THR A 43 10.59 -10.44 6.48
C THR A 43 11.60 -11.57 6.36
N ARG A 44 12.05 -11.92 5.16
CA ARG A 44 13.07 -12.97 4.91
C ARG A 44 14.51 -12.44 4.93
N VAL A 45 14.70 -11.19 4.51
CA VAL A 45 16.02 -10.55 4.41
C VAL A 45 16.09 -9.38 5.39
N ARG A 46 16.53 -9.66 6.61
CA ARG A 46 16.52 -8.71 7.73
C ARG A 46 17.31 -7.42 7.45
N SER A 47 18.36 -7.50 6.62
CA SER A 47 19.14 -6.32 6.21
C SER A 47 18.37 -5.31 5.38
N LEU A 48 17.30 -5.74 4.68
CA LEU A 48 16.44 -4.86 3.89
C LEU A 48 15.36 -4.17 4.73
N GLN A 49 15.08 -4.65 5.94
CA GLN A 49 13.98 -4.15 6.76
C GLN A 49 14.12 -2.67 7.08
N TRP A 50 15.29 -2.27 7.59
CA TRP A 50 15.53 -0.88 7.96
C TRP A 50 15.49 0.08 6.75
N PRO A 51 16.22 -0.14 5.64
CA PRO A 51 16.22 0.80 4.52
C PRO A 51 14.86 0.91 3.84
N VAL A 52 14.13 -0.20 3.66
CA VAL A 52 12.82 -0.19 3.00
C VAL A 52 11.77 0.54 3.85
N LEU A 53 11.70 0.24 5.15
CA LEU A 53 10.75 0.90 6.04
C LEU A 53 11.12 2.38 6.26
N SER A 54 12.41 2.72 6.31
CA SER A 54 12.86 4.11 6.42
C SER A 54 12.51 4.92 5.19
N PHE A 55 12.72 4.38 3.99
CA PHE A 55 12.32 5.04 2.75
C PHE A 55 10.82 5.33 2.72
N ALA A 56 9.99 4.32 3.01
CA ALA A 56 8.55 4.49 3.07
C ALA A 56 8.12 5.50 4.16
N SER A 57 8.80 5.50 5.31
CA SER A 57 8.54 6.47 6.38
C SER A 57 8.86 7.90 5.96
N VAL A 58 9.98 8.13 5.26
CA VAL A 58 10.36 9.45 4.74
C VAL A 58 9.33 9.94 3.73
N ALA A 59 8.90 9.07 2.80
CA ALA A 59 7.86 9.43 1.83
C ALA A 59 6.55 9.89 2.51
N GLN A 60 6.18 9.28 3.62
CA GLN A 60 4.96 9.64 4.37
C GLN A 60 5.09 10.89 5.25
N THR A 61 6.31 11.37 5.53
CA THR A 61 6.49 12.65 6.23
C THR A 61 6.17 13.86 5.34
N ILE A 62 6.20 13.68 4.02
CA ILE A 62 5.85 14.73 3.06
C ILE A 62 4.32 14.83 3.03
N PRO A 63 3.71 16.02 3.26
CA PRO A 63 2.28 16.19 3.09
C PRO A 63 1.80 15.73 1.71
N GLY A 64 0.69 15.00 1.63
CA GLY A 64 0.22 14.40 0.37
C GLY A 64 0.10 15.41 -0.78
N ILE A 65 -0.39 16.63 -0.50
CA ILE A 65 -0.46 17.70 -1.50
C ILE A 65 0.94 18.14 -1.95
N ALA A 66 1.91 18.21 -1.04
CA ALA A 66 3.29 18.57 -1.38
C ALA A 66 3.96 17.46 -2.21
N LEU A 67 3.70 16.19 -1.90
CA LEU A 67 4.17 15.06 -2.70
C LEU A 67 3.59 15.10 -4.11
N LEU A 68 2.30 15.39 -4.25
CA LEU A 68 1.65 15.57 -5.56
C LEU A 68 2.28 16.73 -6.33
N ALA A 69 2.48 17.88 -5.68
CA ALA A 69 3.11 19.05 -6.30
C ALA A 69 4.55 18.77 -6.74
N LEU A 70 5.28 17.92 -6.01
CA LEU A 70 6.63 17.49 -6.38
C LEU A 70 6.63 16.55 -7.60
N MET A 71 5.63 15.68 -7.73
CA MET A 71 5.56 14.75 -8.86
C MET A 71 5.30 15.46 -10.19
N VAL A 72 4.60 16.60 -10.19
CA VAL A 72 4.30 17.36 -11.41
C VAL A 72 5.57 17.81 -12.14
N PRO A 73 6.50 18.57 -11.54
CA PRO A 73 7.73 18.98 -12.22
C PRO A 73 8.68 17.81 -12.50
N LEU A 74 8.67 16.78 -11.64
CA LEU A 74 9.53 15.60 -11.81
C LEU A 74 9.15 14.80 -13.06
N LEU A 75 7.87 14.71 -13.35
CA LEU A 75 7.34 13.96 -14.50
C LEU A 75 7.03 14.86 -15.72
N GLY A 76 7.16 16.19 -15.58
CA GLY A 76 6.92 17.16 -16.64
C GLY A 76 5.47 17.23 -17.13
N GLN A 77 4.51 16.71 -16.38
CA GLN A 77 3.09 16.68 -16.78
C GLN A 77 2.16 16.81 -15.58
N ILE A 78 0.96 17.31 -15.84
CA ILE A 78 -0.15 17.38 -14.89
C ILE A 78 -1.18 16.29 -15.27
N GLY A 79 -1.79 15.63 -14.28
CA GLY A 79 -2.87 14.70 -14.54
C GLY A 79 -2.76 13.38 -13.78
N PHE A 80 -3.22 12.32 -14.42
CA PHE A 80 -3.36 10.99 -13.79
C PHE A 80 -2.02 10.44 -13.26
N LEU A 81 -0.95 10.47 -14.05
CA LEU A 81 0.31 9.79 -13.73
C LEU A 81 1.01 10.35 -12.48
N PRO A 82 1.17 11.69 -12.30
CA PRO A 82 1.71 12.25 -11.06
C PRO A 82 0.90 11.87 -9.83
N ALA A 83 -0.43 11.94 -9.92
CA ALA A 83 -1.32 11.57 -8.83
C ALA A 83 -1.25 10.07 -8.50
N PHE A 84 -1.21 9.22 -9.51
CA PHE A 84 -1.09 7.78 -9.38
C PHE A 84 0.20 7.38 -8.64
N ILE A 85 1.34 7.94 -9.04
CA ILE A 85 2.63 7.64 -8.39
C ILE A 85 2.66 8.18 -6.96
N ALA A 86 2.16 9.42 -6.73
CA ALA A 86 2.08 9.99 -5.40
C ALA A 86 1.23 9.13 -4.45
N LEU A 87 0.09 8.62 -4.91
CA LEU A 87 -0.78 7.75 -4.13
C LEU A 87 -0.13 6.40 -3.82
N ILE A 88 0.59 5.80 -4.77
CA ILE A 88 1.36 4.56 -4.52
C ILE A 88 2.39 4.81 -3.42
N LEU A 89 3.22 5.85 -3.55
CA LEU A 89 4.24 6.18 -2.56
C LEU A 89 3.63 6.41 -1.17
N TYR A 90 2.48 7.08 -1.12
CA TYR A 90 1.79 7.37 0.14
C TYR A 90 1.23 6.10 0.80
N SER A 91 0.75 5.15 0.01
CA SER A 91 0.23 3.87 0.51
C SER A 91 1.31 2.87 0.93
N MET A 92 2.58 3.09 0.53
CA MET A 92 3.66 2.13 0.78
C MET A 92 3.86 1.82 2.27
N LEU A 93 3.99 2.86 3.11
CA LEU A 93 4.35 2.64 4.52
C LEU A 93 3.32 1.81 5.29
N PRO A 94 2.01 2.13 5.25
CA PRO A 94 1.03 1.33 5.97
C PRO A 94 0.98 -0.11 5.49
N ILE A 95 1.05 -0.35 4.17
CA ILE A 95 1.04 -1.71 3.61
C ILE A 95 2.30 -2.48 4.03
N LEU A 96 3.48 -1.91 3.83
CA LEU A 96 4.76 -2.53 4.20
C LEU A 96 4.82 -2.82 5.70
N ARG A 97 4.56 -1.80 6.53
CA ARG A 97 4.71 -1.90 7.98
C ARG A 97 3.75 -2.93 8.58
N ASN A 98 2.48 -2.88 8.19
CA ASN A 98 1.49 -3.82 8.71
C ASN A 98 1.74 -5.24 8.22
N THR A 99 2.19 -5.43 6.97
CA THR A 99 2.55 -6.77 6.46
C THR A 99 3.75 -7.34 7.22
N VAL A 100 4.81 -6.55 7.39
CA VAL A 100 6.00 -6.98 8.14
C VAL A 100 5.63 -7.28 9.59
N THR A 101 4.91 -6.39 10.26
CA THR A 101 4.49 -6.58 11.66
C THR A 101 3.55 -7.78 11.80
N GLY A 102 2.62 -7.97 10.88
CA GLY A 102 1.68 -9.10 10.90
C GLY A 102 2.38 -10.44 10.76
N ILE A 103 3.35 -10.55 9.84
CA ILE A 103 4.09 -11.80 9.64
C ILE A 103 5.09 -12.05 10.78
N MET A 104 5.84 -11.04 11.19
CA MET A 104 6.86 -11.17 12.23
C MET A 104 6.27 -11.26 13.65
N GLY A 105 5.04 -10.83 13.84
CA GLY A 105 4.33 -10.90 15.11
C GLY A 105 3.64 -12.22 15.40
N LEU A 106 3.75 -13.21 14.51
CA LEU A 106 3.21 -14.53 14.75
C LEU A 106 3.96 -15.23 15.89
N ALA A 107 3.23 -15.97 16.73
CA ALA A 107 3.81 -16.71 17.83
C ALA A 107 4.84 -17.74 17.34
N PRO A 108 6.03 -17.80 17.95
CA PRO A 108 7.10 -18.73 17.54
C PRO A 108 6.63 -20.18 17.50
N GLU A 109 5.76 -20.56 18.43
CA GLU A 109 5.22 -21.92 18.56
C GLU A 109 4.44 -22.36 17.31
N ILE A 110 3.76 -21.42 16.64
CA ILE A 110 3.03 -21.69 15.38
C ILE A 110 4.03 -21.98 14.26
N ILE A 111 5.12 -21.24 14.21
CA ILE A 111 6.18 -21.42 13.22
C ILE A 111 6.92 -22.74 13.45
N GLU A 112 7.22 -23.07 14.70
CA GLU A 112 7.86 -24.34 15.09
C GLU A 112 6.96 -25.54 14.76
N ALA A 113 5.65 -25.46 15.05
CA ALA A 113 4.70 -26.50 14.70
C ALA A 113 4.63 -26.74 13.18
N ALA A 114 4.62 -25.66 12.37
CA ALA A 114 4.64 -25.77 10.93
C ALA A 114 5.94 -26.41 10.40
N LEU A 115 7.08 -26.10 11.02
CA LEU A 115 8.37 -26.73 10.71
C LEU A 115 8.38 -28.22 11.11
N GLY A 116 7.84 -28.55 12.29
CA GLY A 116 7.70 -29.94 12.76
C GLY A 116 6.84 -30.81 11.85
N LEU A 117 5.86 -30.21 11.14
CA LEU A 117 5.05 -30.87 10.11
C LEU A 117 5.78 -31.00 8.75
N GLY A 118 7.04 -30.56 8.64
CA GLY A 118 7.84 -30.64 7.42
C GLY A 118 7.44 -29.63 6.34
N MET A 119 6.77 -28.53 6.69
CA MET A 119 6.38 -27.51 5.72
C MET A 119 7.60 -26.78 5.17
N THR A 120 7.66 -26.63 3.85
CA THR A 120 8.64 -25.74 3.19
C THR A 120 8.34 -24.27 3.51
N SER A 121 9.32 -23.38 3.35
CA SER A 121 9.15 -21.93 3.59
C SER A 121 7.99 -21.33 2.79
N GLY A 122 7.77 -21.77 1.55
CA GLY A 122 6.65 -21.32 0.71
C GLY A 122 5.30 -21.86 1.20
N GLN A 123 5.24 -23.14 1.60
CA GLN A 123 4.02 -23.74 2.17
C GLN A 123 3.64 -23.05 3.48
N ARG A 124 4.62 -22.79 4.34
CA ARG A 124 4.42 -22.08 5.60
C ARG A 124 3.91 -20.66 5.36
N LEU A 125 4.52 -19.93 4.41
CA LEU A 125 4.06 -18.58 4.06
C LEU A 125 2.58 -18.57 3.64
N ILE A 126 2.21 -19.41 2.67
CA ILE A 126 0.86 -19.38 2.07
C ILE A 126 -0.20 -19.97 3.00
N ARG A 127 0.12 -21.05 3.72
CA ARG A 127 -0.88 -21.81 4.50
C ARG A 127 -0.98 -21.40 5.97
N VAL A 128 0.05 -20.74 6.50
CA VAL A 128 0.12 -20.39 7.93
C VAL A 128 0.32 -18.88 8.11
N GLU A 129 1.43 -18.33 7.62
CA GLU A 129 1.81 -16.96 7.93
C GLU A 129 0.84 -15.93 7.33
N LEU A 130 0.55 -16.01 6.04
CA LEU A 130 -0.35 -15.04 5.38
C LEU A 130 -1.79 -15.12 5.90
N PRO A 131 -2.42 -16.30 6.08
CA PRO A 131 -3.75 -16.37 6.66
C PRO A 131 -3.83 -15.79 8.07
N LEU A 132 -2.86 -16.10 8.93
CA LEU A 132 -2.84 -15.59 10.30
C LEU A 132 -2.48 -14.10 10.39
N ALA A 133 -1.63 -13.60 9.49
CA ALA A 133 -1.28 -12.18 9.41
C ALA A 133 -2.34 -11.35 8.68
N SER A 134 -3.29 -11.96 7.96
CA SER A 134 -4.25 -11.27 7.11
C SER A 134 -5.05 -10.15 7.80
N PRO A 135 -5.50 -10.26 9.07
CA PRO A 135 -6.20 -9.16 9.72
C PRO A 135 -5.34 -7.89 9.84
N VAL A 136 -4.04 -8.06 10.14
CA VAL A 136 -3.09 -6.94 10.27
C VAL A 136 -2.73 -6.39 8.90
N ILE A 137 -2.55 -7.24 7.89
CA ILE A 137 -2.29 -6.84 6.50
C ILE A 137 -3.46 -6.02 5.96
N ILE A 138 -4.69 -6.50 6.13
CA ILE A 138 -5.91 -5.79 5.69
C ILE A 138 -6.05 -4.45 6.41
N ALA A 139 -5.71 -4.37 7.70
CA ALA A 139 -5.69 -3.10 8.41
C ALA A 139 -4.74 -2.09 7.75
N GLY A 140 -3.56 -2.52 7.29
CA GLY A 140 -2.61 -1.68 6.57
C GLY A 140 -3.09 -1.24 5.18
N ILE A 141 -3.87 -2.05 4.51
CA ILE A 141 -4.46 -1.71 3.20
C ILE A 141 -5.62 -0.70 3.35
N ARG A 142 -6.34 -0.77 4.47
CA ARG A 142 -7.50 0.09 4.75
C ARG A 142 -7.10 1.50 5.23
N THR A 143 -5.87 1.69 5.69
CA THR A 143 -5.37 2.98 6.19
C THR A 143 -5.09 3.94 5.05
#